data_d850f172b5a9b462c198601965edc9b0
#
_entry.id   d850f172b5a9b462c198601965edc9b0
#
_cell.length_a   1.000
_cell.length_b   1.000
_cell.length_c   1.000
_cell.angle_alpha   90.00
_cell.angle_beta   90.00
_cell.angle_gamma   90.00
#
_symmetry.space_group_name_H-M   'P 1'
#
loop_
_entity.id
_entity.type
_entity.pdbx_description
1 polymer ?
#
loop_
_entity_poly.entity_id
_entity_poly.type
_entity_poly.pdbx_seq_one_letter_code
_entity_poly.pdbx_strand_id
1 'polypeptide(L)'
;MSSESVPPNPFDLTDRLAIVTGGSRGLGRSMAQAFAEHGADVVIASRKLDACEQAAAEIAESTGRTAVGMRCHVGEWDEITAFVDEVYERFDRVHVLVNNAGLSPLYDSLTDVTEGLWDKVLDVNLKGPFRMSALVGERMKAAGGGSIVNVSTIASVTPSPGEVPYGAAKAGVNNLTVGLARSLGPEVRVNCIVPGAFRTDISEHWDWDTIEKGFRQMPAQRVGEPDEIVGAALYFASDASAYSTGSCLKVDGGMSRVVGGG
;
A
#
# COMPACT_ATOMS: atom_id res chain seq x y z
N MET A 1 19.58 38.81 -16.57
CA MET A 1 19.64 37.77 -15.53
C MET A 1 18.52 36.79 -15.85
N SER A 2 18.84 35.66 -16.51
CA SER A 2 17.87 34.57 -16.76
C SER A 2 17.53 33.97 -15.41
N SER A 3 16.25 34.02 -15.02
CA SER A 3 15.72 33.25 -13.90
C SER A 3 15.96 31.76 -14.22
N GLU A 4 16.95 31.15 -13.63
CA GLU A 4 17.05 29.71 -13.64
C GLU A 4 15.77 29.18 -12.98
N SER A 5 14.90 28.58 -13.78
CA SER A 5 13.73 27.90 -13.26
C SER A 5 14.22 26.74 -12.39
N VAL A 6 13.87 26.74 -11.10
CA VAL A 6 14.11 25.60 -10.21
C VAL A 6 13.46 24.39 -10.90
N PRO A 7 14.17 23.29 -11.11
CA PRO A 7 13.58 22.11 -11.72
C PRO A 7 12.37 21.66 -10.86
N PRO A 8 11.27 21.21 -11.51
CA PRO A 8 10.09 20.80 -10.77
C PRO A 8 10.45 19.67 -9.79
N ASN A 9 9.91 19.73 -8.58
CA ASN A 9 10.08 18.68 -7.59
C ASN A 9 9.43 17.38 -8.11
N PRO A 10 10.17 16.31 -8.42
CA PRO A 10 9.61 15.10 -8.99
C PRO A 10 8.69 14.34 -8.03
N PHE A 11 8.67 14.70 -6.75
CA PHE A 11 7.82 14.12 -5.71
C PHE A 11 6.57 14.96 -5.42
N ASP A 12 6.34 16.03 -6.17
CA ASP A 12 5.16 16.88 -6.02
C ASP A 12 3.90 16.11 -6.41
N LEU A 13 2.89 16.18 -5.53
CA LEU A 13 1.57 15.58 -5.71
C LEU A 13 0.45 16.64 -5.71
N THR A 14 0.80 17.91 -5.91
CA THR A 14 -0.20 19.00 -6.01
C THR A 14 -1.22 18.67 -7.10
N ASP A 15 -2.50 18.96 -6.81
CA ASP A 15 -3.65 18.68 -7.68
C ASP A 15 -3.88 17.18 -7.98
N ARG A 16 -3.30 16.29 -7.17
CA ARG A 16 -3.53 14.85 -7.27
C ARG A 16 -4.45 14.37 -6.16
N LEU A 17 -5.30 13.39 -6.48
CA LEU A 17 -6.08 12.64 -5.51
C LEU A 17 -5.48 11.24 -5.32
N ALA A 18 -5.23 10.87 -4.07
CA ALA A 18 -4.74 9.56 -3.70
C ALA A 18 -5.78 8.78 -2.86
N ILE A 19 -6.07 7.54 -3.25
CA ILE A 19 -6.83 6.59 -2.41
C ILE A 19 -5.83 5.72 -1.66
N VAL A 20 -5.98 5.60 -0.33
CA VAL A 20 -5.16 4.70 0.50
C VAL A 20 -6.06 3.74 1.26
N THR A 21 -6.06 2.47 0.86
CA THR A 21 -6.77 1.42 1.60
C THR A 21 -5.98 1.01 2.84
N GLY A 22 -6.66 0.77 3.96
CA GLY A 22 -5.98 0.58 5.25
C GLY A 22 -5.27 1.83 5.75
N GLY A 23 -5.70 3.02 5.31
CA GLY A 23 -5.05 4.31 5.56
C GLY A 23 -5.34 4.92 6.93
N SER A 24 -6.16 4.28 7.78
CA SER A 24 -6.51 4.84 9.10
C SER A 24 -5.45 4.63 10.17
N ARG A 25 -4.43 3.78 9.94
CA ARG A 25 -3.33 3.50 10.89
C ARG A 25 -2.11 2.89 10.22
N GLY A 26 -1.01 2.77 10.96
CA GLY A 26 0.24 2.12 10.55
C GLY A 26 0.80 2.66 9.24
N LEU A 27 1.37 1.80 8.40
CA LEU A 27 2.02 2.19 7.14
C LEU A 27 1.09 2.98 6.21
N GLY A 28 -0.20 2.59 6.13
CA GLY A 28 -1.18 3.30 5.31
C GLY A 28 -1.40 4.73 5.77
N ARG A 29 -1.42 4.97 7.10
CA ARG A 29 -1.57 6.31 7.68
C ARG A 29 -0.36 7.19 7.39
N SER A 30 0.87 6.64 7.55
CA SER A 30 2.10 7.38 7.21
C SER A 30 2.17 7.72 5.72
N MET A 31 1.77 6.80 4.83
CA MET A 31 1.70 7.08 3.39
C MET A 31 0.68 8.17 3.06
N ALA A 32 -0.54 8.11 3.62
CA ALA A 32 -1.58 9.10 3.39
C ALA A 32 -1.17 10.49 3.88
N GLN A 33 -0.57 10.58 5.08
CA GLN A 33 -0.02 11.82 5.63
C GLN A 33 1.02 12.43 4.69
N ALA A 34 1.99 11.63 4.27
CA ALA A 34 3.06 12.09 3.41
C ALA A 34 2.55 12.55 2.03
N PHE A 35 1.56 11.89 1.46
CA PHE A 35 0.96 12.35 0.21
C PHE A 35 0.30 13.72 0.36
N ALA A 36 -0.42 13.96 1.46
CA ALA A 36 -1.02 15.24 1.74
C ALA A 36 0.06 16.34 1.99
N GLU A 37 1.14 16.04 2.70
CA GLU A 37 2.29 16.93 2.88
C GLU A 37 2.99 17.30 1.56
N HIS A 38 2.87 16.42 0.54
CA HIS A 38 3.38 16.69 -0.80
C HIS A 38 2.32 17.25 -1.76
N GLY A 39 1.18 17.72 -1.23
CA GLY A 39 0.18 18.47 -1.96
C GLY A 39 -1.02 17.68 -2.47
N ALA A 40 -1.10 16.37 -2.23
CA ALA A 40 -2.26 15.58 -2.65
C ALA A 40 -3.49 15.80 -1.76
N ASP A 41 -4.66 15.68 -2.33
CA ASP A 41 -5.87 15.35 -1.58
C ASP A 41 -5.93 13.83 -1.36
N VAL A 42 -6.52 13.35 -0.24
CA VAL A 42 -6.46 11.95 0.12
C VAL A 42 -7.83 11.38 0.50
N VAL A 43 -8.12 10.17 0.03
CA VAL A 43 -9.23 9.34 0.50
C VAL A 43 -8.66 8.20 1.33
N ILE A 44 -9.06 8.14 2.58
CA ILE A 44 -8.66 7.11 3.54
C ILE A 44 -9.78 6.08 3.64
N ALA A 45 -9.49 4.85 3.26
CA ALA A 45 -10.47 3.78 3.25
C ALA A 45 -10.11 2.66 4.22
N SER A 46 -11.05 2.27 5.08
CA SER A 46 -10.96 1.05 5.88
C SER A 46 -12.36 0.58 6.31
N ARG A 47 -12.42 -0.56 7.02
CA ARG A 47 -13.69 -1.13 7.49
C ARG A 47 -14.39 -0.29 8.57
N LYS A 48 -13.64 0.52 9.34
CA LYS A 48 -14.13 1.35 10.43
C LYS A 48 -14.19 2.80 9.96
N LEU A 49 -15.39 3.29 9.67
CA LEU A 49 -15.60 4.66 9.17
C LEU A 49 -15.04 5.69 10.16
N ASP A 50 -15.39 5.58 11.45
CA ASP A 50 -14.95 6.54 12.49
C ASP A 50 -13.42 6.71 12.50
N ALA A 51 -12.67 5.59 12.37
CA ALA A 51 -11.20 5.65 12.31
C ALA A 51 -10.68 6.30 11.02
N CYS A 52 -11.40 6.16 9.90
CA CYS A 52 -11.06 6.83 8.65
C CYS A 52 -11.32 8.34 8.74
N GLU A 53 -12.46 8.73 9.31
CA GLU A 53 -12.85 10.14 9.49
C GLU A 53 -11.90 10.85 10.46
N GLN A 54 -11.53 10.20 11.57
CA GLN A 54 -10.55 10.73 12.50
C GLN A 54 -9.18 10.95 11.80
N ALA A 55 -8.67 9.94 11.13
CA ALA A 55 -7.39 10.04 10.43
C ALA A 55 -7.43 11.12 9.32
N ALA A 56 -8.55 11.25 8.62
CA ALA A 56 -8.74 12.28 7.60
C ALA A 56 -8.75 13.69 8.22
N ALA A 57 -9.46 13.88 9.34
CA ALA A 57 -9.50 15.17 10.04
C ALA A 57 -8.10 15.61 10.52
N GLU A 58 -7.33 14.70 11.11
CA GLU A 58 -5.95 14.96 11.54
C GLU A 58 -5.02 15.34 10.37
N ILE A 59 -5.14 14.65 9.21
CA ILE A 59 -4.39 14.99 8.00
C ILE A 59 -4.80 16.37 7.49
N ALA A 60 -6.10 16.64 7.39
CA ALA A 60 -6.60 17.92 6.89
C ALA A 60 -6.13 19.08 7.79
N GLU A 61 -6.18 18.91 9.12
CA GLU A 61 -5.71 19.90 10.08
C GLU A 61 -4.22 20.18 9.95
N SER A 62 -3.39 19.13 9.81
CA SER A 62 -1.92 19.30 9.77
C SER A 62 -1.39 19.79 8.43
N THR A 63 -2.11 19.56 7.32
CA THR A 63 -1.59 19.83 5.97
C THR A 63 -2.37 20.91 5.20
N GLY A 64 -3.58 21.23 5.64
CA GLY A 64 -4.50 22.09 4.91
C GLY A 64 -5.05 21.48 3.60
N ARG A 65 -4.81 20.19 3.34
CA ARG A 65 -5.32 19.48 2.16
C ARG A 65 -6.68 18.86 2.44
N THR A 66 -7.42 18.54 1.37
CA THR A 66 -8.67 17.79 1.50
C THR A 66 -8.34 16.33 1.86
N ALA A 67 -8.88 15.87 2.97
CA ALA A 67 -8.81 14.48 3.37
C ALA A 67 -10.21 13.96 3.72
N VAL A 68 -10.58 12.81 3.17
CA VAL A 68 -11.92 12.22 3.36
C VAL A 68 -11.80 10.79 3.85
N GLY A 69 -12.47 10.48 4.96
CA GLY A 69 -12.64 9.13 5.47
C GLY A 69 -13.83 8.45 4.81
N MET A 70 -13.64 7.23 4.30
CA MET A 70 -14.70 6.43 3.68
C MET A 70 -14.62 4.97 4.12
N ARG A 71 -15.79 4.34 4.28
CA ARG A 71 -15.84 2.91 4.62
C ARG A 71 -15.63 2.06 3.37
N CYS A 72 -14.75 1.05 3.47
CA CYS A 72 -14.59 0.01 2.44
C CYS A 72 -14.03 -1.26 3.08
N HIS A 73 -14.73 -2.39 2.93
CA HIS A 73 -14.19 -3.71 3.23
C HIS A 73 -13.59 -4.32 1.96
N VAL A 74 -12.28 -4.27 1.82
CA VAL A 74 -11.58 -4.71 0.59
C VAL A 74 -11.66 -6.23 0.30
N GLY A 75 -12.22 -7.04 1.22
CA GLY A 75 -12.53 -8.44 0.97
C GLY A 75 -13.88 -8.66 0.28
N GLU A 76 -14.74 -7.64 0.23
CA GLU A 76 -16.11 -7.72 -0.29
C GLU A 76 -16.18 -7.08 -1.68
N TRP A 77 -16.43 -7.91 -2.70
CA TRP A 77 -16.38 -7.53 -4.12
C TRP A 77 -17.31 -6.37 -4.48
N ASP A 78 -18.56 -6.44 -4.01
CA ASP A 78 -19.59 -5.44 -4.30
C ASP A 78 -19.37 -4.15 -3.49
N GLU A 79 -18.85 -4.27 -2.25
CA GLU A 79 -18.51 -3.10 -1.44
C GLU A 79 -17.36 -2.29 -2.06
N ILE A 80 -16.38 -2.97 -2.68
CA ILE A 80 -15.32 -2.28 -3.45
C ILE A 80 -15.94 -1.53 -4.63
N THR A 81 -16.90 -2.13 -5.33
CA THR A 81 -17.53 -1.48 -6.48
C THR A 81 -18.26 -0.21 -6.05
N ALA A 82 -19.11 -0.32 -5.02
CA ALA A 82 -19.85 0.82 -4.47
C ALA A 82 -18.93 1.93 -3.97
N PHE A 83 -17.85 1.55 -3.27
CA PHE A 83 -16.83 2.51 -2.80
C PHE A 83 -16.17 3.27 -3.95
N VAL A 84 -15.75 2.56 -5.01
CA VAL A 84 -15.10 3.20 -6.17
C VAL A 84 -16.09 4.14 -6.86
N ASP A 85 -17.35 3.73 -7.04
CA ASP A 85 -18.38 4.58 -7.63
C ASP A 85 -18.60 5.84 -6.80
N GLU A 86 -18.72 5.73 -5.47
CA GLU A 86 -18.86 6.87 -4.56
C GLU A 86 -17.65 7.82 -4.60
N VAL A 87 -16.42 7.30 -4.72
CA VAL A 87 -15.24 8.16 -4.88
C VAL A 87 -15.33 8.98 -6.17
N TYR A 88 -15.71 8.36 -7.30
CA TYR A 88 -15.80 9.06 -8.58
C TYR A 88 -17.06 9.93 -8.72
N GLU A 89 -18.05 9.79 -7.84
CA GLU A 89 -19.16 10.75 -7.68
C GLU A 89 -18.72 12.02 -6.94
N ARG A 90 -17.74 11.91 -6.03
CA ARG A 90 -17.23 13.03 -5.22
C ARG A 90 -16.04 13.75 -5.87
N PHE A 91 -15.27 13.02 -6.67
CA PHE A 91 -14.03 13.51 -7.28
C PHE A 91 -13.97 13.14 -8.75
N ASP A 92 -13.59 14.08 -9.59
CA ASP A 92 -13.53 13.89 -11.05
C ASP A 92 -12.51 12.84 -11.47
N ARG A 93 -11.40 12.69 -10.69
CA ARG A 93 -10.27 11.84 -11.06
C ARG A 93 -9.51 11.33 -9.86
N VAL A 94 -9.06 10.08 -9.93
CA VAL A 94 -8.08 9.48 -9.01
C VAL A 94 -6.74 9.40 -9.75
N HIS A 95 -5.66 9.83 -9.10
CA HIS A 95 -4.30 9.85 -9.65
C HIS A 95 -3.42 8.76 -9.06
N VAL A 96 -3.63 8.43 -7.78
CA VAL A 96 -2.85 7.43 -7.06
C VAL A 96 -3.80 6.48 -6.32
N LEU A 97 -3.54 5.18 -6.44
CA LEU A 97 -4.19 4.15 -5.63
C LEU A 97 -3.14 3.38 -4.84
N VAL A 98 -3.30 3.30 -3.52
CA VAL A 98 -2.47 2.44 -2.66
C VAL A 98 -3.30 1.29 -2.11
N ASN A 99 -3.03 0.08 -2.57
CA ASN A 99 -3.57 -1.15 -2.03
C ASN A 99 -2.72 -1.61 -0.84
N ASN A 100 -2.98 -1.02 0.34
CA ASN A 100 -2.23 -1.32 1.55
C ASN A 100 -3.03 -2.17 2.55
N ALA A 101 -4.35 -2.14 2.53
CA ALA A 101 -5.16 -2.95 3.43
C ALA A 101 -4.78 -4.44 3.37
N GLY A 102 -4.63 -5.06 4.54
CA GLY A 102 -4.26 -6.46 4.63
C GLY A 102 -4.57 -7.04 6.01
N LEU A 103 -4.51 -8.37 6.11
CA LEU A 103 -4.61 -9.10 7.37
C LEU A 103 -3.77 -10.37 7.31
N SER A 104 -3.15 -10.70 8.45
CA SER A 104 -2.37 -11.92 8.65
C SER A 104 -2.80 -12.57 9.97
N PRO A 105 -3.87 -13.37 9.97
CA PRO A 105 -4.33 -14.05 11.17
C PRO A 105 -3.35 -15.15 11.57
N LEU A 106 -3.13 -15.30 12.88
CA LEU A 106 -2.30 -16.36 13.45
C LEU A 106 -3.06 -17.68 13.49
N TYR A 107 -2.36 -18.79 13.41
CA TYR A 107 -2.83 -20.16 13.61
C TYR A 107 -1.71 -21.01 14.23
N ASP A 108 -2.06 -22.04 14.98
CA ASP A 108 -1.09 -22.85 15.71
C ASP A 108 -0.43 -23.92 14.81
N SER A 109 -1.17 -24.50 13.89
CA SER A 109 -0.69 -25.51 12.93
C SER A 109 -1.30 -25.33 11.56
N LEU A 110 -0.70 -25.92 10.51
CA LEU A 110 -1.25 -25.87 9.15
C LEU A 110 -2.63 -26.52 9.04
N THR A 111 -2.93 -27.51 9.89
CA THR A 111 -4.22 -28.19 9.91
C THR A 111 -5.33 -27.34 10.56
N ASP A 112 -4.98 -26.31 11.31
CA ASP A 112 -5.94 -25.36 11.91
C ASP A 112 -6.35 -24.25 10.94
N VAL A 113 -5.72 -24.18 9.76
CA VAL A 113 -6.13 -23.29 8.68
C VAL A 113 -7.41 -23.84 8.09
N THR A 114 -8.57 -23.28 8.49
CA THR A 114 -9.86 -23.62 7.92
C THR A 114 -10.02 -23.00 6.54
N GLU A 115 -10.95 -23.57 5.72
CA GLU A 115 -11.33 -22.97 4.43
C GLU A 115 -11.76 -21.50 4.58
N GLY A 116 -12.59 -21.19 5.57
CA GLY A 116 -13.02 -19.81 5.84
C GLY A 116 -11.89 -18.86 6.22
N LEU A 117 -10.85 -19.34 6.94
CA LEU A 117 -9.66 -18.55 7.22
C LEU A 117 -8.85 -18.31 5.93
N TRP A 118 -8.66 -19.36 5.14
CA TRP A 118 -7.99 -19.30 3.84
C TRP A 118 -8.67 -18.31 2.91
N ASP A 119 -9.97 -18.45 2.70
CA ASP A 119 -10.76 -17.57 1.84
C ASP A 119 -10.67 -16.11 2.29
N LYS A 120 -10.86 -15.86 3.58
CA LYS A 120 -10.75 -14.51 4.15
C LYS A 120 -9.38 -13.88 3.90
N VAL A 121 -8.29 -14.65 4.00
CA VAL A 121 -6.93 -14.16 3.74
C VAL A 121 -6.76 -13.81 2.26
N LEU A 122 -7.21 -14.68 1.35
CA LEU A 122 -7.14 -14.42 -0.10
C LEU A 122 -8.05 -13.27 -0.52
N ASP A 123 -9.25 -13.20 0.02
CA ASP A 123 -10.21 -12.15 -0.29
C ASP A 123 -9.65 -10.76 0.02
N VAL A 124 -9.09 -10.58 1.20
CA VAL A 124 -8.55 -9.28 1.62
C VAL A 124 -7.21 -8.97 0.97
N ASN A 125 -6.29 -9.94 0.90
CA ASN A 125 -4.90 -9.66 0.53
C ASN A 125 -4.61 -9.82 -0.97
N LEU A 126 -5.48 -10.48 -1.75
CA LEU A 126 -5.27 -10.72 -3.18
C LEU A 126 -6.47 -10.30 -4.04
N LYS A 127 -7.67 -10.84 -3.77
CA LYS A 127 -8.89 -10.52 -4.54
C LYS A 127 -9.23 -9.03 -4.46
N GLY A 128 -9.16 -8.45 -3.27
CA GLY A 128 -9.42 -7.02 -3.04
C GLY A 128 -8.49 -6.09 -3.83
N PRO A 129 -7.17 -6.23 -3.70
CA PRO A 129 -6.21 -5.48 -4.51
C PRO A 129 -6.43 -5.62 -6.02
N PHE A 130 -6.77 -6.83 -6.50
CA PHE A 130 -7.14 -7.02 -7.90
C PHE A 130 -8.38 -6.21 -8.29
N ARG A 131 -9.48 -6.37 -7.54
CA ARG A 131 -10.75 -5.70 -7.86
C ARG A 131 -10.61 -4.18 -7.82
N MET A 132 -9.98 -3.65 -6.78
CA MET A 132 -9.73 -2.22 -6.63
C MET A 132 -8.88 -1.69 -7.80
N SER A 133 -7.78 -2.38 -8.12
CA SER A 133 -6.89 -1.99 -9.23
C SER A 133 -7.57 -2.06 -10.59
N ALA A 134 -8.43 -3.03 -10.83
CA ALA A 134 -9.17 -3.16 -12.08
C ALA A 134 -10.14 -1.97 -12.27
N LEU A 135 -10.95 -1.67 -11.25
CA LEU A 135 -11.95 -0.60 -11.34
C LEU A 135 -11.32 0.80 -11.42
N VAL A 136 -10.34 1.08 -10.56
CA VAL A 136 -9.67 2.39 -10.53
C VAL A 136 -8.70 2.52 -11.71
N GLY A 137 -7.97 1.47 -12.04
CA GLY A 137 -6.99 1.47 -13.13
C GLY A 137 -7.60 1.73 -14.51
N GLU A 138 -8.73 1.11 -14.83
CA GLU A 138 -9.43 1.37 -16.09
C GLU A 138 -9.95 2.82 -16.17
N ARG A 139 -10.43 3.37 -15.05
CA ARG A 139 -10.85 4.78 -14.98
C ARG A 139 -9.65 5.73 -15.06
N MET A 140 -8.53 5.41 -14.42
CA MET A 140 -7.27 6.16 -14.55
C MET A 140 -6.81 6.17 -16.01
N LYS A 141 -6.83 5.02 -16.69
CA LYS A 141 -6.44 4.87 -18.08
C LYS A 141 -7.28 5.76 -18.99
N ALA A 142 -8.61 5.77 -18.81
CA ALA A 142 -9.53 6.61 -19.55
C ALA A 142 -9.33 8.12 -19.27
N ALA A 143 -8.86 8.49 -18.07
CA ALA A 143 -8.62 9.86 -17.64
C ALA A 143 -7.19 10.38 -17.92
N GLY A 144 -6.37 9.65 -18.68
CA GLY A 144 -5.03 10.08 -19.07
C GLY A 144 -3.91 9.63 -18.12
N GLY A 145 -4.16 8.61 -17.30
CA GLY A 145 -3.12 7.91 -16.55
C GLY A 145 -3.16 8.05 -15.04
N GLY A 146 -2.26 7.32 -14.38
CA GLY A 146 -2.16 7.30 -12.92
C GLY A 146 -1.08 6.34 -12.41
N SER A 147 -1.06 6.15 -11.10
CA SER A 147 -0.14 5.22 -10.44
C SER A 147 -0.87 4.34 -9.43
N ILE A 148 -0.65 3.04 -9.52
CA ILE A 148 -1.12 2.04 -8.55
C ILE A 148 0.08 1.52 -7.78
N VAL A 149 0.01 1.57 -6.45
CA VAL A 149 1.03 1.08 -5.53
C VAL A 149 0.43 -0.04 -4.70
N ASN A 150 0.87 -1.26 -4.94
CA ASN A 150 0.51 -2.41 -4.12
C ASN A 150 1.47 -2.54 -2.94
N VAL A 151 0.95 -2.90 -1.77
CA VAL A 151 1.77 -3.21 -0.59
C VAL A 151 1.75 -4.71 -0.35
N SER A 152 2.90 -5.34 -0.56
CA SER A 152 3.14 -6.75 -0.31
C SER A 152 3.80 -6.96 1.06
N THR A 153 4.72 -7.89 1.19
CA THR A 153 5.51 -8.16 2.39
C THR A 153 6.69 -9.04 2.03
N ILE A 154 7.71 -9.05 2.87
CA ILE A 154 8.80 -10.01 2.76
C ILE A 154 8.33 -11.47 2.85
N ALA A 155 7.23 -11.75 3.55
CA ALA A 155 6.60 -13.06 3.61
C ALA A 155 6.14 -13.58 2.23
N SER A 156 6.00 -12.71 1.23
CA SER A 156 5.72 -13.10 -0.17
C SER A 156 6.87 -13.84 -0.83
N VAL A 157 8.08 -13.75 -0.28
CA VAL A 157 9.30 -14.37 -0.79
C VAL A 157 9.84 -15.39 0.21
N THR A 158 9.77 -15.09 1.50
CA THR A 158 10.30 -15.93 2.58
C THR A 158 9.28 -15.95 3.73
N PRO A 159 8.16 -16.69 3.60
CA PRO A 159 7.13 -16.75 4.63
C PRO A 159 7.64 -17.53 5.84
N SER A 160 7.20 -17.10 7.04
CA SER A 160 7.33 -17.91 8.25
C SER A 160 6.28 -19.03 8.28
N PRO A 161 6.46 -20.09 9.11
CA PRO A 161 5.47 -21.16 9.24
C PRO A 161 4.06 -20.71 9.62
N GLY A 162 3.93 -19.59 10.36
CA GLY A 162 2.64 -19.01 10.77
C GLY A 162 1.99 -18.08 9.74
N GLU A 163 2.57 -17.94 8.53
CA GLU A 163 2.13 -16.95 7.53
C GLU A 163 1.86 -17.57 6.15
N VAL A 164 1.72 -18.88 6.03
CA VAL A 164 1.66 -19.56 4.71
C VAL A 164 0.54 -19.04 3.82
N PRO A 165 -0.75 -18.94 4.25
CA PRO A 165 -1.81 -18.39 3.41
C PRO A 165 -1.56 -16.90 3.06
N TYR A 166 -1.07 -16.13 4.02
CA TYR A 166 -0.76 -14.71 3.83
C TYR A 166 0.39 -14.52 2.84
N GLY A 167 1.49 -15.26 3.02
CA GLY A 167 2.63 -15.26 2.09
C GLY A 167 2.22 -15.63 0.67
N ALA A 168 1.39 -16.66 0.51
CA ALA A 168 0.86 -17.07 -0.79
C ALA A 168 0.03 -15.96 -1.45
N ALA A 169 -0.89 -15.32 -0.70
CA ALA A 169 -1.69 -14.21 -1.19
C ALA A 169 -0.79 -13.03 -1.63
N LYS A 170 0.20 -12.67 -0.83
CA LYS A 170 1.11 -11.56 -1.13
C LYS A 170 2.11 -11.88 -2.25
N ALA A 171 2.51 -13.14 -2.43
CA ALA A 171 3.22 -13.58 -3.64
C ALA A 171 2.35 -13.42 -4.89
N GLY A 172 1.06 -13.70 -4.78
CA GLY A 172 0.06 -13.38 -5.80
C GLY A 172 0.00 -11.89 -6.13
N VAL A 173 0.08 -11.01 -5.14
CA VAL A 173 0.14 -9.54 -5.36
C VAL A 173 1.38 -9.12 -6.14
N ASN A 174 2.55 -9.72 -5.87
CA ASN A 174 3.77 -9.43 -6.63
C ASN A 174 3.59 -9.80 -8.12
N ASN A 175 3.01 -10.96 -8.41
CA ASN A 175 2.70 -11.38 -9.78
C ASN A 175 1.61 -10.51 -10.41
N LEU A 176 0.55 -10.20 -9.67
CA LEU A 176 -0.55 -9.33 -10.09
C LEU A 176 -0.02 -7.94 -10.50
N THR A 177 0.95 -7.39 -9.78
CA THR A 177 1.59 -6.11 -10.10
C THR A 177 2.16 -6.10 -11.52
N VAL A 178 2.87 -7.17 -11.90
CA VAL A 178 3.44 -7.31 -13.26
C VAL A 178 2.33 -7.45 -14.31
N GLY A 179 1.30 -8.25 -14.02
CA GLY A 179 0.16 -8.44 -14.91
C GLY A 179 -0.62 -7.15 -15.17
N LEU A 180 -0.93 -6.41 -14.10
CA LEU A 180 -1.62 -5.12 -14.18
C LEU A 180 -0.79 -4.05 -14.89
N ALA A 181 0.54 -3.99 -14.64
CA ALA A 181 1.42 -3.07 -15.34
C ALA A 181 1.38 -3.25 -16.86
N ARG A 182 1.27 -4.50 -17.33
CA ARG A 182 1.14 -4.81 -18.76
C ARG A 182 -0.25 -4.49 -19.32
N SER A 183 -1.30 -4.68 -18.52
CA SER A 183 -2.68 -4.49 -18.96
C SER A 183 -3.09 -3.02 -18.99
N LEU A 184 -2.59 -2.23 -18.05
CA LEU A 184 -2.99 -0.82 -17.86
C LEU A 184 -1.99 0.18 -18.46
N GLY A 185 -0.82 -0.29 -18.86
CA GLY A 185 0.16 0.56 -19.55
C GLY A 185 -0.25 0.88 -21.00
N PRO A 186 0.31 1.96 -21.57
CA PRO A 186 1.34 2.83 -20.98
C PRO A 186 0.81 3.91 -20.02
N GLU A 187 -0.50 4.09 -19.91
CA GLU A 187 -1.12 5.22 -19.21
C GLU A 187 -0.98 5.07 -17.67
N VAL A 188 -1.11 3.85 -17.13
CA VAL A 188 -1.07 3.59 -15.70
C VAL A 188 0.15 2.77 -15.33
N ARG A 189 0.95 3.30 -14.41
CA ARG A 189 2.06 2.57 -13.81
C ARG A 189 1.53 1.75 -12.64
N VAL A 190 2.00 0.51 -12.49
CA VAL A 190 1.65 -0.37 -11.37
C VAL A 190 2.93 -0.92 -10.76
N ASN A 191 3.16 -0.61 -9.49
CA ASN A 191 4.36 -1.05 -8.77
C ASN A 191 3.99 -1.61 -7.40
N CYS A 192 4.95 -2.26 -6.75
CA CYS A 192 4.76 -2.90 -5.45
C CYS A 192 5.86 -2.48 -4.48
N ILE A 193 5.48 -2.15 -3.25
CA ILE A 193 6.39 -2.04 -2.13
C ILE A 193 6.34 -3.37 -1.38
N VAL A 194 7.52 -3.90 -1.02
CA VAL A 194 7.68 -5.15 -0.28
C VAL A 194 8.34 -4.83 1.07
N PRO A 195 7.55 -4.44 2.09
CA PRO A 195 8.08 -4.12 3.41
C PRO A 195 8.59 -5.37 4.13
N GLY A 196 9.63 -5.17 4.94
CA GLY A 196 10.04 -6.08 5.99
C GLY A 196 9.19 -5.91 7.26
N ALA A 197 9.79 -6.11 8.41
CA ALA A 197 9.15 -5.83 9.68
C ALA A 197 9.19 -4.32 9.99
N PHE A 198 8.03 -3.77 10.29
CA PHE A 198 7.85 -2.39 10.71
C PHE A 198 7.12 -2.34 12.05
N ARG A 199 7.46 -1.36 12.89
CA ARG A 199 6.77 -1.11 14.15
C ARG A 199 5.42 -0.46 13.85
N THR A 200 4.35 -1.22 13.96
CA THR A 200 2.97 -0.75 13.72
C THR A 200 2.07 -1.21 14.85
N ASP A 201 0.85 -0.69 14.94
CA ASP A 201 -0.14 -1.11 15.95
C ASP A 201 -0.41 -2.63 15.93
N ILE A 202 -0.24 -3.29 14.78
CA ILE A 202 -0.37 -4.75 14.66
C ILE A 202 0.74 -5.46 15.43
N SER A 203 1.88 -4.84 15.56
CA SER A 203 3.05 -5.37 16.25
C SER A 203 3.15 -4.98 17.73
N GLU A 204 2.18 -4.23 18.29
CA GLU A 204 2.17 -3.83 19.71
C GLU A 204 2.18 -5.03 20.67
N HIS A 205 1.60 -6.16 20.25
CA HIS A 205 1.53 -7.39 21.05
C HIS A 205 2.70 -8.36 20.84
N TRP A 206 3.69 -7.97 20.06
CA TRP A 206 4.87 -8.78 19.81
C TRP A 206 5.83 -8.71 20.98
N ASP A 207 6.53 -9.83 21.26
CA ASP A 207 7.64 -9.84 22.20
C ASP A 207 8.86 -9.15 21.56
N TRP A 208 8.91 -7.83 21.74
CA TRP A 208 9.94 -6.97 21.17
C TRP A 208 11.35 -7.34 21.60
N ASP A 209 11.54 -7.82 22.86
CA ASP A 209 12.86 -8.21 23.35
C ASP A 209 13.42 -9.41 22.58
N THR A 210 12.56 -10.37 22.25
CA THR A 210 12.95 -11.54 21.44
C THR A 210 13.13 -11.17 19.97
N ILE A 211 12.25 -10.33 19.44
CA ILE A 211 12.27 -9.87 18.05
C ILE A 211 13.52 -9.04 17.79
N GLU A 212 13.82 -8.03 18.60
CA GLU A 212 15.00 -7.18 18.44
C GLU A 212 16.31 -7.97 18.49
N LYS A 213 16.40 -9.01 19.32
CA LYS A 213 17.57 -9.92 19.31
C LYS A 213 17.75 -10.62 17.97
N GLY A 214 16.64 -11.07 17.34
CA GLY A 214 16.66 -11.64 16.00
C GLY A 214 17.10 -10.64 14.93
N PHE A 215 16.62 -9.39 15.03
CA PHE A 215 16.96 -8.33 14.08
C PHE A 215 18.40 -7.85 14.17
N ARG A 216 19.12 -8.03 15.27
CA ARG A 216 20.56 -7.72 15.37
C ARG A 216 21.42 -8.48 14.35
N GLN A 217 20.93 -9.58 13.80
CA GLN A 217 21.59 -10.35 12.76
C GLN A 217 21.27 -9.85 11.33
N MET A 218 20.30 -8.93 11.19
CA MET A 218 19.95 -8.34 9.90
C MET A 218 20.87 -7.15 9.57
N PRO A 219 21.06 -6.80 8.31
CA PRO A 219 21.94 -5.69 7.93
C PRO A 219 21.61 -4.35 8.62
N ALA A 220 20.32 -4.00 8.69
CA ALA A 220 19.90 -2.79 9.39
C ALA A 220 19.90 -2.89 10.93
N GLN A 221 19.99 -4.11 11.49
CA GLN A 221 20.03 -4.43 12.92
C GLN A 221 18.83 -3.90 13.74
N ARG A 222 17.74 -3.55 13.10
CA ARG A 222 16.52 -3.03 13.72
C ARG A 222 15.29 -3.28 12.87
N VAL A 223 14.15 -3.10 13.47
CA VAL A 223 12.85 -3.00 12.79
C VAL A 223 12.73 -1.62 12.17
N GLY A 224 11.96 -1.49 11.08
CA GLY A 224 11.65 -0.21 10.46
C GLY A 224 10.57 0.56 11.24
N GLU A 225 10.65 1.89 11.21
CA GLU A 225 9.59 2.76 11.70
C GLU A 225 8.60 3.08 10.56
N PRO A 226 7.30 3.30 10.83
CA PRO A 226 6.28 3.48 9.80
C PRO A 226 6.61 4.55 8.76
N ASP A 227 7.27 5.64 9.16
CA ASP A 227 7.61 6.74 8.29
C ASP A 227 8.75 6.40 7.29
N GLU A 228 9.49 5.32 7.53
CA GLU A 228 10.57 4.90 6.63
C GLU A 228 10.04 4.23 5.33
N ILE A 229 8.73 3.91 5.27
CA ILE A 229 8.08 3.45 4.03
C ILE A 229 7.76 4.59 3.06
N VAL A 230 7.67 5.83 3.58
CA VAL A 230 7.16 7.01 2.88
C VAL A 230 7.96 7.32 1.62
N GLY A 231 9.29 7.26 1.68
CA GLY A 231 10.13 7.53 0.52
C GLY A 231 9.82 6.62 -0.67
N ALA A 232 9.58 5.33 -0.43
CA ALA A 232 9.20 4.39 -1.48
C ALA A 232 7.79 4.65 -2.02
N ALA A 233 6.87 5.04 -1.14
CA ALA A 233 5.49 5.36 -1.51
C ALA A 233 5.43 6.63 -2.37
N LEU A 234 6.12 7.70 -1.97
CA LEU A 234 6.25 8.94 -2.74
C LEU A 234 6.92 8.70 -4.10
N TYR A 235 7.99 7.89 -4.13
CA TYR A 235 8.63 7.53 -5.39
C TYR A 235 7.64 6.92 -6.38
N PHE A 236 6.88 5.92 -5.97
CA PHE A 236 5.93 5.27 -6.88
C PHE A 236 4.67 6.12 -7.16
N ALA A 237 4.22 6.93 -6.23
CA ALA A 237 3.05 7.79 -6.41
C ALA A 237 3.29 8.95 -7.38
N SER A 238 4.53 9.44 -7.47
CA SER A 238 4.90 10.67 -8.18
C SER A 238 5.56 10.43 -9.54
N ASP A 239 5.89 11.50 -10.23
CA ASP A 239 6.60 11.49 -11.52
C ASP A 239 8.07 11.08 -11.39
N ALA A 240 8.62 11.02 -10.16
CA ALA A 240 9.94 10.45 -9.89
C ALA A 240 10.09 9.02 -10.40
N SER A 241 8.98 8.27 -10.54
CA SER A 241 8.96 6.90 -11.05
C SER A 241 8.35 6.78 -12.45
N ALA A 242 8.42 7.83 -13.28
CA ALA A 242 7.79 7.83 -14.62
C ALA A 242 8.21 6.66 -15.53
N TYR A 243 9.41 6.12 -15.33
CA TYR A 243 9.93 4.95 -16.08
C TYR A 243 9.90 3.64 -15.27
N SER A 244 9.21 3.61 -14.13
CA SER A 244 9.10 2.43 -13.27
C SER A 244 7.68 1.88 -13.29
N THR A 245 7.51 0.68 -13.85
CA THR A 245 6.24 -0.07 -13.81
C THR A 245 6.54 -1.58 -13.75
N GLY A 246 5.68 -2.35 -13.07
CA GLY A 246 5.89 -3.77 -12.85
C GLY A 246 6.99 -4.11 -11.84
N SER A 247 7.48 -3.13 -11.09
CA SER A 247 8.60 -3.28 -10.15
C SER A 247 8.12 -3.63 -8.75
N CYS A 248 8.93 -4.47 -8.04
CA CYS A 248 8.76 -4.76 -6.62
C CYS A 248 9.98 -4.21 -5.87
N LEU A 249 9.77 -3.14 -5.09
CA LEU A 249 10.82 -2.49 -4.29
C LEU A 249 10.79 -3.01 -2.85
N LYS A 250 11.87 -3.63 -2.42
CA LYS A 250 12.03 -4.08 -1.03
C LYS A 250 12.44 -2.91 -0.13
N VAL A 251 11.72 -2.78 0.99
CA VAL A 251 12.03 -1.84 2.08
C VAL A 251 12.03 -2.67 3.35
N ASP A 252 13.12 -3.42 3.59
CA ASP A 252 13.14 -4.52 4.55
C ASP A 252 14.38 -4.54 5.46
N GLY A 253 15.20 -3.49 5.43
CA GLY A 253 16.43 -3.44 6.23
C GLY A 253 17.45 -4.56 5.89
N GLY A 254 17.32 -5.18 4.71
CA GLY A 254 18.15 -6.31 4.30
C GLY A 254 17.70 -7.65 4.88
N MET A 255 16.46 -7.74 5.36
CA MET A 255 15.88 -8.94 5.96
C MET A 255 15.78 -10.11 4.98
N SER A 256 15.43 -9.83 3.73
CA SER A 256 15.40 -10.87 2.69
C SER A 256 16.80 -11.12 2.13
N ARG A 257 17.21 -12.38 2.14
CA ARG A 257 18.41 -12.75 1.38
C ARG A 257 18.21 -12.40 -0.09
N VAL A 258 19.23 -11.82 -0.71
CA VAL A 258 19.24 -11.67 -2.17
C VAL A 258 19.24 -13.07 -2.75
N VAL A 259 18.12 -13.51 -3.31
CA VAL A 259 18.04 -14.76 -4.05
C VAL A 259 18.75 -14.50 -5.38
N GLY A 260 19.97 -15.00 -5.51
CA GLY A 260 20.74 -14.90 -6.74
C GLY A 260 22.11 -14.27 -6.55
N GLY A 261 22.99 -15.03 -5.96
CA GLY A 261 24.41 -14.68 -5.82
C GLY A 261 25.13 -15.86 -5.16
N GLY A 262 25.19 -16.98 -5.86
CA GLY A 262 26.14 -18.05 -5.63
C GLY A 262 27.14 -18.02 -6.77
#